data_626cfcbd5216ef7c2056a147db7d3f0e
#
_entry.id   626cfcbd5216ef7c2056a147db7d3f0e
#
_cell.length_a   1.000
_cell.length_b   1.000
_cell.length_c   1.000
_cell.angle_alpha   90.00
_cell.angle_beta   90.00
_cell.angle_gamma   90.00
#
_symmetry.space_group_name_H-M   'P 1'
#
loop_
_entity.id
_entity.type
_entity.pdbx_description
1 polymer ?
#
loop_
_entity_poly.entity_id
_entity_poly.type
_entity_poly.pdbx_seq_one_letter_code
_entity_poly.pdbx_strand_id
1 'polypeptide(L)'
;MAQRPRWTFITSHALVLLNVERRPDATVRELAEEVGLTERQVHRVLGDLAAEGYIRRKRVGRQNHYMVDRSRPMRSRSTVAHQIGELLATLNGGSG
;
A
#
# COMPACT_ATOMS: atom_id res chain seq x y z
N MET A 1 2.39 -24.88 4.94
CA MET A 1 3.12 -23.78 4.32
C MET A 1 2.21 -23.05 3.31
N ALA A 2 2.06 -21.79 3.48
CA ALA A 2 1.18 -21.02 2.61
C ALA A 2 1.83 -20.84 1.25
N GLN A 3 1.13 -21.24 0.21
CA GLN A 3 1.55 -20.98 -1.16
C GLN A 3 0.93 -19.69 -1.63
N ARG A 4 1.68 -18.99 -2.44
CA ARG A 4 1.21 -17.78 -3.07
C ARG A 4 0.09 -18.14 -4.05
N PRO A 5 -1.09 -17.52 -3.94
CA PRO A 5 -2.15 -17.80 -4.90
C PRO A 5 -1.76 -17.34 -6.30
N ARG A 6 -2.34 -18.00 -7.31
CA ARG A 6 -2.06 -17.63 -8.70
C ARG A 6 -2.59 -16.23 -9.04
N TRP A 7 -3.66 -15.82 -8.38
CA TRP A 7 -4.23 -14.49 -8.57
C TRP A 7 -4.87 -14.03 -7.28
N THR A 8 -5.03 -12.72 -7.14
CA THR A 8 -5.68 -12.12 -5.97
C THR A 8 -6.70 -11.09 -6.43
N PHE A 9 -7.76 -10.92 -5.65
CA PHE A 9 -8.71 -9.84 -5.91
C PHE A 9 -8.08 -8.48 -5.71
N ILE A 10 -7.15 -8.37 -4.77
CA ILE A 10 -6.51 -7.11 -4.44
C ILE A 10 -5.14 -7.09 -5.09
N THR A 11 -4.86 -6.02 -5.82
CA THR A 11 -3.57 -5.88 -6.51
C THR A 11 -2.43 -5.73 -5.52
N SER A 12 -1.21 -5.96 -6.01
CA SER A 12 0.00 -5.74 -5.20
C SER A 12 0.08 -4.31 -4.69
N HIS A 13 -0.29 -3.34 -5.51
CA HIS A 13 -0.29 -1.93 -5.11
C HIS A 13 -1.25 -1.68 -3.95
N ALA A 14 -2.45 -2.24 -4.02
CA ALA A 14 -3.41 -2.09 -2.94
C ALA A 14 -2.95 -2.79 -1.67
N LEU A 15 -2.35 -3.99 -1.79
CA LEU A 15 -1.85 -4.72 -0.62
C LEU A 15 -0.74 -3.96 0.09
N VAL A 16 0.20 -3.41 -0.66
CA VAL A 16 1.28 -2.61 -0.09
C VAL A 16 0.71 -1.37 0.59
N LEU A 17 -0.22 -0.69 -0.08
CA LEU A 17 -0.84 0.51 0.47
C LEU A 17 -1.58 0.22 1.78
N LEU A 18 -2.33 -0.88 1.83
CA LEU A 18 -3.03 -1.31 3.05
C LEU A 18 -2.06 -1.51 4.21
N ASN A 19 -0.93 -2.14 3.94
CA ASN A 19 0.04 -2.42 4.99
C ASN A 19 0.81 -1.18 5.42
N VAL A 20 1.07 -0.27 4.51
CA VAL A 20 1.68 1.03 4.84
C VAL A 20 0.74 1.84 5.73
N GLU A 21 -0.55 1.82 5.44
CA GLU A 21 -1.56 2.51 6.27
C GLU A 21 -1.58 1.95 7.69
N ARG A 22 -1.48 0.64 7.83
CA ARG A 22 -1.50 -0.02 9.13
C ARG A 22 -0.20 0.15 9.89
N ARG A 23 0.93 0.13 9.19
CA ARG A 23 2.26 0.20 9.78
C ARG A 23 3.15 1.16 9.00
N PRO A 24 3.00 2.47 9.23
CA PRO A 24 3.76 3.47 8.47
C PRO A 24 5.28 3.36 8.63
N ASP A 25 5.73 2.74 9.70
CA ASP A 25 7.15 2.59 10.01
C ASP A 25 7.73 1.23 9.60
N ALA A 26 6.93 0.40 8.94
CA ALA A 26 7.42 -0.91 8.51
C ALA A 26 8.55 -0.78 7.49
N THR A 27 9.53 -1.65 7.60
CA THR A 27 10.62 -1.71 6.63
C THR A 27 10.13 -2.37 5.34
N VAL A 28 10.87 -2.16 4.26
CA VAL A 28 10.58 -2.83 2.99
C VAL A 28 10.56 -4.35 3.17
N ARG A 29 11.50 -4.87 3.96
CA ARG A 29 11.56 -6.29 4.24
C ARG A 29 10.30 -6.78 4.94
N GLU A 30 9.84 -6.06 5.95
CA GLU A 30 8.62 -6.40 6.66
C GLU A 30 7.40 -6.35 5.75
N LEU A 31 7.31 -5.32 4.92
CA LEU A 31 6.23 -5.20 3.94
C LEU A 31 6.25 -6.38 2.98
N ALA A 32 7.43 -6.73 2.47
CA ALA A 32 7.57 -7.84 1.54
C ALA A 32 7.09 -9.16 2.16
N GLU A 33 7.45 -9.42 3.40
CA GLU A 33 7.00 -10.60 4.11
C GLU A 33 5.49 -10.62 4.29
N GLU A 34 4.92 -9.48 4.68
CA GLU A 34 3.48 -9.37 4.91
C GLU A 34 2.66 -9.60 3.65
N VAL A 35 3.09 -9.03 2.54
CA VAL A 35 2.30 -9.08 1.30
C VAL A 35 2.70 -10.22 0.37
N GLY A 36 3.74 -10.97 0.71
CA GLY A 36 4.19 -12.09 -0.11
C GLY A 36 4.87 -11.68 -1.39
N LEU A 37 5.58 -10.57 -1.36
CA LEU A 37 6.35 -10.06 -2.50
C LEU A 37 7.84 -10.07 -2.17
N THR A 38 8.68 -9.89 -3.19
CA THR A 38 10.10 -9.64 -2.96
C THR A 38 10.31 -8.18 -2.55
N GLU A 39 11.43 -7.90 -1.90
CA GLU A 39 11.76 -6.51 -1.55
C GLU A 39 11.85 -5.63 -2.79
N ARG A 40 12.39 -6.18 -3.87
CA ARG A 40 12.48 -5.45 -5.14
C ARG A 40 11.10 -5.06 -5.67
N GLN A 41 10.14 -5.98 -5.59
CA GLN A 41 8.77 -5.70 -6.02
C GLN A 41 8.13 -4.65 -5.14
N VAL A 42 8.36 -4.72 -3.83
CA VAL A 42 7.83 -3.71 -2.90
C VAL A 42 8.41 -2.34 -3.19
N HIS A 43 9.73 -2.25 -3.45
CA HIS A 43 10.36 -0.98 -3.83
C HIS A 43 9.70 -0.38 -5.06
N ARG A 44 9.43 -1.21 -6.07
CA ARG A 44 8.78 -0.74 -7.29
C ARG A 44 7.38 -0.25 -7.02
N VAL A 45 6.62 -1.00 -6.22
CA VAL A 45 5.24 -0.62 -5.87
C VAL A 45 5.22 0.69 -5.08
N LEU A 46 6.11 0.82 -4.10
CA LEU A 46 6.21 2.07 -3.33
C LEU A 46 6.56 3.25 -4.23
N GLY A 47 7.45 3.04 -5.19
CA GLY A 47 7.79 4.07 -6.17
C GLY A 47 6.59 4.51 -7.00
N ASP A 48 5.79 3.55 -7.47
CA ASP A 48 4.58 3.85 -8.22
C ASP A 48 3.57 4.62 -7.37
N LEU A 49 3.37 4.18 -6.13
CA LEU A 49 2.44 4.84 -5.22
C LEU A 49 2.87 6.27 -4.92
N ALA A 50 4.16 6.48 -4.70
CA ALA A 50 4.69 7.81 -4.44
C ALA A 50 4.58 8.72 -5.66
N ALA A 51 4.87 8.19 -6.84
CA ALA A 51 4.80 8.96 -8.08
C ALA A 51 3.38 9.44 -8.37
N GLU A 52 2.37 8.66 -7.98
CA GLU A 52 0.97 9.03 -8.17
C GLU A 52 0.39 9.80 -6.99
N GLY A 53 1.21 10.07 -5.97
CA GLY A 53 0.78 10.86 -4.83
C GLY A 53 -0.05 10.14 -3.79
N TYR A 54 -0.10 8.81 -3.85
CA TYR A 54 -0.84 8.03 -2.84
C TYR A 54 -0.12 7.97 -1.51
N ILE A 55 1.21 8.00 -1.56
CA ILE A 55 2.03 8.01 -0.35
C ILE A 55 3.11 9.07 -0.47
N ARG A 56 3.58 9.53 0.69
CA ARG A 56 4.72 10.41 0.81
C ARG A 56 5.71 9.80 1.78
N ARG A 57 6.96 9.73 1.38
CA ARG A 57 8.01 9.22 2.24
C ARG A 57 8.58 10.34 3.09
N LYS A 58 8.72 10.07 4.38
CA LYS A 58 9.36 10.97 5.30
C LYS A 58 10.45 10.21 6.03
N ARG A 59 11.66 10.77 6.05
CA ARG A 59 12.77 10.16 6.78
C ARG A 59 12.73 10.60 8.23
N VAL A 60 12.72 9.62 9.13
CA VAL A 60 12.75 9.87 10.57
C VAL A 60 13.96 9.10 11.12
N GLY A 61 15.02 9.82 11.45
CA GLY A 61 16.27 9.18 11.81
C GLY A 61 16.81 8.37 10.64
N ARG A 62 17.02 7.08 10.85
CA ARG A 62 17.51 6.16 9.81
C ARG A 62 16.39 5.40 9.12
N GLN A 63 15.14 5.66 9.51
CA GLN A 63 14.00 4.92 8.99
C GLN A 63 13.19 5.78 8.05
N ASN A 64 12.57 5.13 7.08
CA ASN A 64 11.59 5.76 6.22
C ASN A 64 10.20 5.49 6.80
N HIS A 65 9.43 6.55 6.93
CA HIS A 65 8.02 6.47 7.29
C HIS A 65 7.20 6.88 6.08
N TYR A 66 6.07 6.25 5.91
CA TYR A 66 5.19 6.54 4.79
C TYR A 66 3.88 7.12 5.29
N MET A 67 3.45 8.19 4.66
CA MET A 67 2.18 8.83 4.95
C MET A 67 1.25 8.64 3.77
N VAL A 68 0.06 8.12 4.02
CA VAL A 68 -0.92 7.87 2.98
C VAL A 68 -1.81 9.09 2.80
N ASP A 69 -2.00 9.52 1.55
CA ASP A 69 -3.00 10.54 1.23
C ASP A 69 -4.32 9.84 0.94
N ARG A 70 -5.16 9.75 1.95
CA ARG A 70 -6.43 9.02 1.87
C ARG A 70 -7.44 9.69 0.95
N SER A 71 -7.23 10.96 0.61
CA SER A 71 -8.14 11.70 -0.27
C SER A 71 -7.88 11.48 -1.74
N ARG A 72 -6.78 10.83 -2.10
CA ARG A 72 -6.47 10.58 -3.50
C ARG A 72 -7.50 9.63 -4.11
N PRO A 73 -8.02 9.96 -5.30
CA PRO A 73 -8.93 9.04 -5.99
C PRO A 73 -8.18 7.79 -6.45
N MET A 74 -8.88 6.67 -6.42
CA MET A 74 -8.31 5.43 -6.92
C MET A 74 -8.03 5.55 -8.41
N ARG A 75 -6.83 5.12 -8.80
CA ARG A 75 -6.46 5.04 -10.19
C ARG A 75 -7.21 3.88 -10.83
N SER A 76 -8.06 4.19 -11.80
CA SER A 76 -8.88 3.19 -12.42
C SER A 76 -9.32 3.65 -13.81
N ARG A 77 -9.51 2.71 -14.71
CA ARG A 77 -10.14 2.99 -16.00
C ARG A 77 -11.65 3.07 -15.88
N SER A 78 -12.17 2.62 -14.79
CA SER A 78 -13.59 2.72 -14.49
C SER A 78 -13.94 4.17 -14.17
N THR A 79 -15.20 4.53 -14.37
CA THR A 79 -15.69 5.87 -14.06
C THR A 79 -15.94 6.09 -12.57
N VAL A 80 -15.74 5.07 -11.76
CA VAL A 80 -16.00 5.17 -10.32
C VAL A 80 -14.86 5.93 -9.66
N ALA A 81 -15.14 7.14 -9.20
CA ALA A 81 -14.16 8.01 -8.58
C ALA A 81 -14.28 7.97 -7.06
N HIS A 82 -13.76 6.92 -6.44
CA HIS A 82 -13.72 6.81 -5.00
C HIS A 82 -12.33 7.12 -4.48
N GLN A 83 -12.27 7.74 -3.32
CA GLN A 83 -11.00 8.01 -2.65
C GLN A 83 -10.47 6.72 -2.04
N ILE A 84 -9.14 6.61 -2.01
CA ILE A 84 -8.50 5.42 -1.46
C ILE A 84 -8.80 5.23 0.04
N GLY A 85 -9.09 6.31 0.75
CA GLY A 85 -9.47 6.21 2.16
C GLY A 85 -10.68 5.31 2.40
N GLU A 86 -11.62 5.31 1.47
CA GLU A 86 -12.80 4.46 1.55
C GLU A 86 -12.41 2.98 1.45
N LEU A 87 -11.54 2.66 0.51
CA LEU A 87 -11.04 1.30 0.35
C LEU A 87 -10.26 0.84 1.58
N LEU A 88 -9.36 1.69 2.06
CA LEU A 88 -8.52 1.36 3.21
C LEU A 88 -9.36 1.14 4.46
N ALA A 89 -10.36 1.97 4.69
CA ALA A 89 -11.25 1.82 5.83
C ALA A 89 -11.99 0.49 5.79
N THR A 90 -12.50 0.13 4.62
CA THR A 90 -13.24 -1.12 4.45
C THR A 90 -12.34 -2.33 4.69
N LEU A 91 -11.17 -2.35 4.07
CA LEU A 91 -10.28 -3.51 4.11
C LEU A 91 -9.52 -3.63 5.42
N ASN A 92 -9.30 -2.52 6.12
CA ASN A 92 -8.63 -2.53 7.43
C ASN A 92 -9.60 -2.60 8.61
N GLY A 93 -10.84 -3.01 8.38
CA GLY A 93 -11.80 -3.21 9.44
C GLY A 93 -12.74 -2.04 9.68
N GLY A 94 -12.66 -1.00 8.87
CA GLY A 94 -13.64 0.08 8.87
C GLY A 94 -13.63 1.01 10.05
N SER A 95 -12.83 0.79 11.04
CA SER A 95 -12.76 1.70 12.19
C SER A 95 -11.64 2.68 11.93
N GLY A 96 -12.00 3.69 11.36
CA GLY A 96 -11.15 4.75 10.87
C GLY A 96 -9.97 5.12 11.63
#